data_bb546585a20a8e031d74aec9466a05cb
#
_entry.id   bb546585a20a8e031d74aec9466a05cb
#
_cell.length_a   1.000
_cell.length_b   1.000
_cell.length_c   1.000
_cell.angle_alpha   90.00
_cell.angle_beta   90.00
_cell.angle_gamma   90.00
#
_symmetry.space_group_name_H-M   'P 1'
#
loop_
_entity.id
_entity.type
_entity.pdbx_description
1 polymer ?
#
loop_
_entity_poly.entity_id
_entity_poly.type
_entity_poly.pdbx_seq_one_letter_code
_entity_poly.pdbx_strand_id
1 'polypeptide(L)'
;PLKPGVAFPFISRLLKLNEVFKDQAPVRVVVLSRNSPETGQRFFNSCRHYSLPIEAGAFTSGQSTFPFMKAFNASLFLSANIDSVRQATSIGLPAGLVLPTSFQDEEGDTGLRIAFDFDGVVAGDEAEKKFQSEGMKAFQQEEIDKKMQPLQAGPLQSLFSKLSQLQKLDAERGKDDPYYEPAI
;
A
#
# COMPACT_ATOMS: atom_id res chain seq x y z
N PRO A 1 12.56 -4.05 22.55
CA PRO A 1 12.00 -3.94 21.21
C PRO A 1 12.14 -2.50 20.68
N LEU A 2 12.05 -2.34 19.35
CA LEU A 2 11.91 -1.04 18.73
C LEU A 2 10.50 -0.49 19.05
N LYS A 3 10.39 0.83 19.21
CA LYS A 3 9.06 1.45 19.38
C LYS A 3 8.28 1.39 18.05
N PRO A 4 6.94 1.21 18.11
CA PRO A 4 6.09 1.31 16.92
C PRO A 4 6.26 2.65 16.20
N GLY A 5 6.34 2.60 14.87
CA GLY A 5 6.37 3.78 14.01
C GLY A 5 4.98 4.12 13.47
N VAL A 6 4.89 5.21 12.69
CA VAL A 6 3.63 5.73 12.13
C VAL A 6 2.86 4.69 11.31
N ALA A 7 3.55 3.85 10.55
CA ALA A 7 2.92 2.84 9.71
C ALA A 7 2.49 1.57 10.49
N PHE A 8 2.78 1.46 11.78
CA PHE A 8 2.52 0.26 12.57
C PHE A 8 1.04 -0.13 12.59
N PRO A 9 0.07 0.78 12.85
CA PRO A 9 -1.35 0.43 12.84
C PRO A 9 -1.82 -0.09 11.47
N PHE A 10 -1.40 0.57 10.40
CA PHE A 10 -1.73 0.15 9.04
C PHE A 10 -1.19 -1.26 8.73
N ILE A 11 0.08 -1.51 9.05
CA ILE A 11 0.72 -2.82 8.83
C ILE A 11 0.03 -3.91 9.68
N SER A 12 -0.30 -3.61 10.92
CA SER A 12 -1.00 -4.55 11.81
C SER A 12 -2.37 -4.94 11.27
N ARG A 13 -3.18 -3.96 10.81
CA ARG A 13 -4.49 -4.23 10.20
C ARG A 13 -4.38 -5.00 8.89
N LEU A 14 -3.40 -4.64 8.07
CA LEU A 14 -3.15 -5.35 6.81
C LEU A 14 -2.80 -6.82 7.04
N LEU A 15 -1.97 -7.12 8.05
CA LEU A 15 -1.59 -8.49 8.39
C LEU A 15 -2.73 -9.29 9.04
N LYS A 16 -3.68 -8.63 9.73
CA LYS A 16 -4.88 -9.29 10.25
C LYS A 16 -5.77 -9.91 9.18
N LEU A 17 -5.71 -9.41 7.94
CA LEU A 17 -6.41 -10.07 6.83
C LEU A 17 -5.99 -11.53 6.66
N ASN A 18 -4.76 -11.90 6.99
CA ASN A 18 -4.32 -13.28 6.96
C ASN A 18 -4.98 -14.17 8.01
N GLU A 19 -5.47 -13.59 9.11
CA GLU A 19 -6.26 -14.31 10.12
C GLU A 19 -7.69 -14.57 9.64
N VAL A 20 -8.24 -13.63 8.85
CA VAL A 20 -9.56 -13.74 8.22
C VAL A 20 -9.52 -14.76 7.08
N PHE A 21 -8.48 -14.71 6.23
CA PHE A 21 -8.31 -15.57 5.05
C PHE A 21 -7.24 -16.65 5.28
N LYS A 22 -7.40 -17.45 6.34
CA LYS A 22 -6.38 -18.41 6.83
C LYS A 22 -5.77 -19.31 5.76
N ASP A 23 -6.60 -19.81 4.85
CA ASP A 23 -6.18 -20.78 3.83
C ASP A 23 -5.37 -20.12 2.68
N GLN A 24 -5.47 -18.80 2.52
CA GLN A 24 -4.90 -18.07 1.40
C GLN A 24 -3.75 -17.16 1.81
N ALA A 25 -3.74 -16.69 3.08
CA ALA A 25 -2.76 -15.74 3.62
C ALA A 25 -2.35 -14.64 2.60
N PRO A 26 -3.32 -13.82 2.13
CA PRO A 26 -3.16 -13.02 0.92
C PRO A 26 -2.17 -11.86 1.07
N VAL A 27 -1.79 -11.53 2.28
CA VAL A 27 -0.94 -10.39 2.58
C VAL A 27 0.44 -10.85 3.03
N ARG A 28 1.46 -10.36 2.35
CA ARG A 28 2.85 -10.51 2.79
C ARG A 28 3.50 -9.14 2.95
N VAL A 29 3.99 -8.86 4.14
CA VAL A 29 4.80 -7.67 4.42
C VAL A 29 6.26 -8.06 4.47
N VAL A 30 7.11 -7.30 3.77
CA VAL A 30 8.56 -7.48 3.78
C VAL A 30 9.23 -6.18 4.19
N VAL A 31 10.33 -6.26 4.93
CA VAL A 31 11.10 -5.07 5.30
C VAL A 31 12.27 -4.90 4.36
N LEU A 32 12.44 -3.69 3.84
CA LEU A 32 13.58 -3.30 3.04
C LEU A 32 14.34 -2.18 3.77
N SER A 33 15.60 -2.43 4.09
CA SER A 33 16.38 -1.47 4.88
C SER A 33 17.82 -1.40 4.40
N ARG A 34 18.36 -0.18 4.39
CA ARG A 34 19.80 0.06 4.16
C ARG A 34 20.65 -0.16 5.40
N ASN A 35 20.03 -0.47 6.53
CA ASN A 35 20.76 -0.80 7.76
C ASN A 35 21.50 -2.15 7.65
N SER A 36 22.31 -2.43 8.66
CA SER A 36 23.05 -3.67 8.75
C SER A 36 22.17 -4.87 9.13
N PRO A 37 22.64 -6.12 8.90
CA PRO A 37 21.96 -7.34 9.33
C PRO A 37 21.67 -7.43 10.83
N GLU A 38 22.53 -6.85 11.68
CA GLU A 38 22.33 -6.81 13.13
C GLU A 38 21.09 -5.98 13.50
N THR A 39 20.86 -4.86 12.77
CA THR A 39 19.61 -4.10 12.89
C THR A 39 18.41 -4.94 12.45
N GLY A 40 18.60 -5.78 11.42
CA GLY A 40 17.58 -6.74 10.97
C GLY A 40 17.18 -7.72 12.05
N GLN A 41 18.14 -8.28 12.77
CA GLN A 41 17.86 -9.17 13.89
C GLN A 41 17.05 -8.47 14.99
N ARG A 42 17.41 -7.23 15.33
CA ARG A 42 16.66 -6.42 16.31
C ARG A 42 15.23 -6.11 15.82
N PHE A 43 15.06 -5.85 14.52
CA PHE A 43 13.74 -5.65 13.89
C PHE A 43 12.88 -6.91 14.03
N PHE A 44 13.37 -8.08 13.63
CA PHE A 44 12.60 -9.33 13.72
C PHE A 44 12.28 -9.74 15.16
N ASN A 45 13.18 -9.46 16.11
CA ASN A 45 12.88 -9.63 17.54
C ASN A 45 11.75 -8.72 18.00
N SER A 46 11.66 -7.49 17.45
CA SER A 46 10.57 -6.56 17.76
C SER A 46 9.26 -7.01 17.11
N CYS A 47 9.29 -7.55 15.89
CA CYS A 47 8.11 -8.15 15.26
C CYS A 47 7.53 -9.28 16.11
N ARG A 48 8.36 -10.17 16.62
CA ARG A 48 7.91 -11.24 17.54
C ARG A 48 7.31 -10.69 18.82
N HIS A 49 7.91 -9.66 19.41
CA HIS A 49 7.38 -9.03 20.62
C HIS A 49 5.99 -8.41 20.40
N TYR A 50 5.71 -7.83 19.23
CA TYR A 50 4.43 -7.23 18.89
C TYR A 50 3.48 -8.18 18.16
N SER A 51 3.81 -9.47 18.09
CA SER A 51 3.02 -10.48 17.37
C SER A 51 2.74 -10.12 15.90
N LEU A 52 3.70 -9.45 15.23
CA LEU A 52 3.63 -9.16 13.81
C LEU A 52 4.26 -10.30 13.01
N PRO A 53 3.54 -11.01 12.16
CA PRO A 53 4.06 -12.11 11.34
C PRO A 53 4.87 -11.61 10.14
N ILE A 54 5.94 -10.83 10.38
CA ILE A 54 6.87 -10.35 9.37
C ILE A 54 8.15 -11.17 9.48
N GLU A 55 8.38 -12.06 8.50
CA GLU A 55 9.46 -13.04 8.52
C GLU A 55 10.49 -12.83 7.41
N ALA A 56 10.24 -11.88 6.51
CA ALA A 56 11.10 -11.63 5.36
C ALA A 56 11.59 -10.18 5.29
N GLY A 57 12.81 -10.00 4.81
CA GLY A 57 13.37 -8.68 4.59
C GLY A 57 14.76 -8.73 3.96
N ALA A 58 15.22 -7.56 3.49
CA ALA A 58 16.57 -7.34 3.01
C ALA A 58 17.21 -6.18 3.79
N PHE A 59 18.39 -6.44 4.34
CA PHE A 59 19.23 -5.48 5.05
C PHE A 59 20.55 -5.36 4.30
N THR A 60 20.80 -4.19 3.68
CA THR A 60 21.77 -4.07 2.58
C THR A 60 23.02 -3.29 2.94
N SER A 61 23.22 -2.91 4.21
CA SER A 61 24.43 -2.19 4.68
C SER A 61 24.79 -0.98 3.80
N GLY A 62 23.79 -0.13 3.52
CA GLY A 62 23.96 1.10 2.74
C GLY A 62 23.60 0.98 1.25
N GLN A 63 23.47 -0.22 0.71
CA GLN A 63 23.15 -0.39 -0.71
C GLN A 63 21.65 -0.18 -1.00
N SER A 64 21.31 0.01 -2.30
CA SER A 64 19.92 0.17 -2.74
C SER A 64 19.09 -1.07 -2.46
N THR A 65 17.87 -0.86 -1.96
CA THR A 65 16.90 -1.92 -1.67
C THR A 65 15.92 -2.18 -2.82
N PHE A 66 15.88 -1.35 -3.85
CA PHE A 66 14.87 -1.44 -4.92
C PHE A 66 14.89 -2.74 -5.72
N PRO A 67 16.05 -3.37 -6.01
CA PRO A 67 16.07 -4.67 -6.68
C PRO A 67 15.26 -5.74 -5.96
N PHE A 68 15.18 -5.64 -4.63
CA PHE A 68 14.45 -6.59 -3.80
C PHE A 68 12.92 -6.44 -3.91
N MET A 69 12.39 -5.26 -4.31
CA MET A 69 10.96 -5.11 -4.57
C MET A 69 10.47 -6.08 -5.65
N LYS A 70 11.22 -6.20 -6.76
CA LYS A 70 10.93 -7.18 -7.81
C LYS A 70 11.06 -8.61 -7.31
N ALA A 71 12.13 -8.92 -6.58
CA ALA A 71 12.39 -10.25 -6.04
C ALA A 71 11.27 -10.72 -5.10
N PHE A 72 10.70 -9.81 -4.32
CA PHE A 72 9.56 -10.10 -3.43
C PHE A 72 8.19 -9.94 -4.11
N ASN A 73 8.14 -9.56 -5.38
CA ASN A 73 6.89 -9.22 -6.09
C ASN A 73 6.04 -8.18 -5.32
N ALA A 74 6.70 -7.17 -4.76
CA ALA A 74 6.05 -6.14 -3.96
C ALA A 74 5.14 -5.27 -4.83
N SER A 75 3.92 -5.02 -4.34
CA SER A 75 2.89 -4.23 -5.02
C SER A 75 2.91 -2.76 -4.62
N LEU A 76 3.51 -2.46 -3.47
CA LEU A 76 3.62 -1.11 -2.92
C LEU A 76 4.87 -1.02 -2.04
N PHE A 77 5.62 0.07 -2.20
CA PHE A 77 6.73 0.45 -1.32
C PHE A 77 6.34 1.66 -0.48
N LEU A 78 6.46 1.56 0.84
CA LEU A 78 6.20 2.66 1.77
C LEU A 78 7.49 3.05 2.48
N SER A 79 7.79 4.35 2.50
CA SER A 79 8.99 4.88 3.16
C SER A 79 8.73 6.26 3.74
N ALA A 80 9.34 6.58 4.89
CA ALA A 80 9.40 7.94 5.41
C ALA A 80 10.50 8.80 4.76
N ASN A 81 11.35 8.20 3.90
CA ASN A 81 12.40 8.89 3.19
C ASN A 81 11.94 9.28 1.79
N ILE A 82 11.80 10.58 1.52
CA ILE A 82 11.28 11.12 0.27
C ILE A 82 12.16 10.75 -0.94
N ASP A 83 13.48 10.70 -0.76
CA ASP A 83 14.39 10.37 -1.87
C ASP A 83 14.26 8.90 -2.27
N SER A 84 14.03 8.01 -1.30
CA SER A 84 13.74 6.61 -1.57
C SER A 84 12.43 6.44 -2.33
N VAL A 85 11.39 7.21 -1.98
CA VAL A 85 10.11 7.21 -2.70
C VAL A 85 10.29 7.73 -4.13
N ARG A 86 10.96 8.88 -4.31
CA ARG A 86 11.23 9.45 -5.64
C ARG A 86 12.01 8.49 -6.53
N GLN A 87 13.04 7.84 -5.99
CA GLN A 87 13.81 6.84 -6.75
C GLN A 87 12.94 5.65 -7.15
N ALA A 88 12.09 5.15 -6.25
CA ALA A 88 11.19 4.05 -6.57
C ALA A 88 10.19 4.43 -7.68
N THR A 89 9.56 5.59 -7.59
CA THR A 89 8.61 6.07 -8.59
C THR A 89 9.28 6.37 -9.94
N SER A 90 10.50 6.91 -9.96
CA SER A 90 11.24 7.20 -11.20
C SER A 90 11.56 5.96 -12.05
N ILE A 91 11.58 4.78 -11.44
CA ILE A 91 11.77 3.49 -12.13
C ILE A 91 10.47 2.70 -12.28
N GLY A 92 9.32 3.36 -12.10
CA GLY A 92 7.99 2.78 -12.29
C GLY A 92 7.51 1.86 -11.16
N LEU A 93 8.14 1.90 -9.99
CA LEU A 93 7.67 1.13 -8.83
C LEU A 93 6.64 1.95 -8.04
N PRO A 94 5.45 1.38 -7.75
CA PRO A 94 4.47 2.03 -6.89
C PRO A 94 5.05 2.33 -5.51
N ALA A 95 5.05 3.60 -5.09
CA ALA A 95 5.60 3.99 -3.81
C ALA A 95 4.81 5.12 -3.17
N GLY A 96 4.75 5.12 -1.84
CA GLY A 96 4.09 6.14 -1.03
C GLY A 96 4.99 6.67 0.08
N LEU A 97 4.90 7.98 0.34
CA LEU A 97 5.59 8.64 1.43
C LEU A 97 4.75 8.53 2.71
N VAL A 98 5.35 7.97 3.75
CA VAL A 98 4.78 7.93 5.10
C VAL A 98 5.12 9.24 5.80
N LEU A 99 4.11 10.06 6.03
CA LEU A 99 4.28 11.35 6.72
C LEU A 99 4.18 11.18 8.24
N PRO A 100 4.93 11.98 9.03
CA PRO A 100 4.71 12.06 10.47
C PRO A 100 3.27 12.47 10.77
N THR A 101 2.66 11.87 11.78
CA THR A 101 1.32 12.23 12.25
C THR A 101 1.28 12.25 13.74
N SER A 102 0.44 13.14 14.30
CA SER A 102 0.04 13.14 15.71
C SER A 102 -1.25 12.36 15.98
N PHE A 103 -1.83 11.75 14.91
CA PHE A 103 -3.03 10.92 15.06
C PHE A 103 -2.74 9.74 15.97
N GLN A 104 -3.61 9.57 16.96
CA GLN A 104 -3.60 8.40 17.84
C GLN A 104 -4.61 7.40 17.29
N ASP A 105 -4.15 6.17 17.14
CA ASP A 105 -4.98 5.08 16.70
C ASP A 105 -5.98 4.69 17.80
N GLU A 106 -7.21 4.37 17.42
CA GLU A 106 -8.21 3.88 18.38
C GLU A 106 -7.90 2.45 18.78
N GLU A 107 -7.78 2.25 20.10
CA GLU A 107 -7.54 0.94 20.68
C GLU A 107 -8.77 0.06 20.44
N GLY A 108 -8.59 -1.06 19.73
CA GLY A 108 -9.68 -1.97 19.38
C GLY A 108 -10.28 -1.81 17.98
N ASP A 109 -10.03 -0.71 17.27
CA ASP A 109 -10.40 -0.59 15.85
C ASP A 109 -9.49 -1.47 14.99
N THR A 110 -10.03 -2.56 14.46
CA THR A 110 -9.31 -3.52 13.63
C THR A 110 -9.59 -3.36 12.13
N GLY A 111 -10.54 -2.48 11.76
CA GLY A 111 -10.95 -2.27 10.38
C GLY A 111 -9.85 -1.66 9.52
N LEU A 112 -9.59 -2.21 8.35
CA LEU A 112 -8.68 -1.66 7.37
C LEU A 112 -9.46 -0.73 6.43
N ARG A 113 -9.18 0.59 6.51
CA ARG A 113 -9.77 1.60 5.64
C ARG A 113 -8.66 2.32 4.91
N ILE A 114 -8.70 2.30 3.58
CA ILE A 114 -7.69 2.92 2.74
C ILE A 114 -8.40 3.90 1.81
N ALA A 115 -7.99 5.16 1.83
CA ALA A 115 -8.41 6.17 0.88
C ALA A 115 -7.30 6.40 -0.14
N PHE A 116 -7.68 6.48 -1.40
CA PHE A 116 -6.79 6.80 -2.50
C PHE A 116 -7.27 8.09 -3.16
N ASP A 117 -6.31 8.93 -3.53
CA ASP A 117 -6.58 10.05 -4.43
C ASP A 117 -6.88 9.52 -5.83
N PHE A 118 -7.57 10.30 -6.65
CA PHE A 118 -8.02 9.86 -7.97
C PHE A 118 -6.98 10.15 -9.04
N ASP A 119 -6.65 11.43 -9.26
CA ASP A 119 -5.78 11.87 -10.33
C ASP A 119 -4.30 11.49 -10.10
N GLY A 120 -3.69 10.86 -11.08
CA GLY A 120 -2.31 10.40 -11.00
C GLY A 120 -2.07 9.21 -10.04
N VAL A 121 -3.13 8.67 -9.42
CA VAL A 121 -3.07 7.54 -8.49
C VAL A 121 -3.94 6.39 -8.98
N VAL A 122 -5.26 6.58 -9.02
CA VAL A 122 -6.22 5.58 -9.52
C VAL A 122 -6.24 5.60 -11.04
N ALA A 123 -6.33 6.79 -11.63
CA ALA A 123 -6.26 7.05 -13.06
C ALA A 123 -4.89 7.64 -13.44
N GLY A 124 -4.60 7.68 -14.74
CA GLY A 124 -3.47 8.46 -15.26
C GLY A 124 -3.66 9.96 -15.03
N ASP A 125 -2.58 10.72 -15.16
CA ASP A 125 -2.55 12.17 -14.93
C ASP A 125 -2.85 13.00 -16.19
N GLU A 126 -3.44 12.41 -17.23
CA GLU A 126 -3.72 13.07 -18.52
C GLU A 126 -4.70 14.23 -18.35
N ALA A 127 -5.76 14.03 -17.57
CA ALA A 127 -6.77 15.03 -17.27
C ALA A 127 -6.18 16.24 -16.54
N GLU A 128 -5.37 16.00 -15.52
CA GLU A 128 -4.66 17.04 -14.76
C GLU A 128 -3.67 17.82 -15.64
N LYS A 129 -2.88 17.13 -16.47
CA LYS A 129 -1.95 17.77 -17.41
C LYS A 129 -2.68 18.69 -18.39
N LYS A 130 -3.84 18.26 -18.89
CA LYS A 130 -4.64 19.07 -19.82
C LYS A 130 -5.24 20.28 -19.12
N PHE A 131 -5.75 20.12 -17.91
CA PHE A 131 -6.22 21.24 -17.10
C PHE A 131 -5.13 22.29 -16.91
N GLN A 132 -3.91 21.86 -16.58
CA GLN A 132 -2.77 22.75 -16.38
C GLN A 132 -2.30 23.45 -17.67
N SER A 133 -2.43 22.79 -18.83
CA SER A 133 -1.94 23.32 -20.10
C SER A 133 -2.99 24.16 -20.87
N GLU A 134 -4.26 23.78 -20.85
CA GLU A 134 -5.33 24.36 -21.69
C GLU A 134 -6.47 24.98 -20.87
N GLY A 135 -6.47 24.78 -19.56
CA GLY A 135 -7.43 25.35 -18.61
C GLY A 135 -8.77 24.61 -18.51
N MET A 136 -9.62 25.11 -17.59
CA MET A 136 -10.86 24.45 -17.15
C MET A 136 -11.84 24.13 -18.28
N LYS A 137 -12.03 25.01 -19.24
CA LYS A 137 -13.01 24.81 -20.31
C LYS A 137 -12.64 23.65 -21.25
N ALA A 138 -11.36 23.56 -21.62
CA ALA A 138 -10.87 22.49 -22.48
C ALA A 138 -10.93 21.14 -21.74
N PHE A 139 -10.59 21.12 -20.47
CA PHE A 139 -10.75 19.98 -19.60
C PHE A 139 -12.19 19.47 -19.54
N GLN A 140 -13.15 20.37 -19.21
CA GLN A 140 -14.57 19.98 -19.11
C GLN A 140 -15.13 19.45 -20.43
N GLN A 141 -14.74 20.03 -21.57
CA GLN A 141 -15.20 19.55 -22.87
C GLN A 141 -14.67 18.14 -23.16
N GLU A 142 -13.39 17.88 -22.86
CA GLU A 142 -12.82 16.55 -23.06
C GLU A 142 -13.46 15.48 -22.16
N GLU A 143 -13.75 15.79 -20.90
CA GLU A 143 -14.45 14.89 -19.98
C GLU A 143 -15.87 14.54 -20.50
N ILE A 144 -16.57 15.52 -21.09
CA ILE A 144 -17.86 15.28 -21.73
C ILE A 144 -17.71 14.38 -22.95
N ASP A 145 -16.72 14.63 -23.80
CA ASP A 145 -16.51 13.91 -25.06
C ASP A 145 -16.04 12.46 -24.79
N LYS A 146 -15.23 12.26 -23.75
CA LYS A 146 -14.64 10.98 -23.39
C LYS A 146 -15.37 10.21 -22.27
N LYS A 147 -16.50 10.71 -21.76
CA LYS A 147 -17.23 10.12 -20.60
C LYS A 147 -17.56 8.64 -20.70
N MET A 148 -17.61 8.09 -21.92
CA MET A 148 -17.86 6.66 -22.18
C MET A 148 -16.56 5.86 -22.44
N GLN A 149 -15.41 6.51 -22.45
CA GLN A 149 -14.12 5.84 -22.61
C GLN A 149 -13.51 5.57 -21.23
N PRO A 150 -13.02 4.35 -20.97
CA PRO A 150 -12.29 4.08 -19.74
C PRO A 150 -11.04 4.97 -19.64
N LEU A 151 -10.80 5.50 -18.44
CA LEU A 151 -9.56 6.22 -18.16
C LEU A 151 -8.35 5.28 -18.25
N GLN A 152 -7.22 5.85 -18.62
CA GLN A 152 -5.97 5.10 -18.56
C GLN A 152 -5.64 4.72 -17.11
N ALA A 153 -5.15 3.52 -16.94
CA ALA A 153 -4.81 3.00 -15.62
C ALA A 153 -3.64 3.79 -15.00
N GLY A 154 -3.82 4.18 -13.76
CA GLY A 154 -2.79 4.84 -12.97
C GLY A 154 -1.68 3.86 -12.48
N PRO A 155 -0.67 4.38 -11.81
CA PRO A 155 0.51 3.60 -11.40
C PRO A 155 0.20 2.50 -10.38
N LEU A 156 -0.93 2.57 -9.67
CA LEU A 156 -1.34 1.60 -8.66
C LEU A 156 -2.30 0.52 -9.18
N GLN A 157 -2.51 0.40 -10.51
CA GLN A 157 -3.46 -0.56 -11.10
C GLN A 157 -3.28 -1.99 -10.55
N SER A 158 -2.04 -2.47 -10.45
CA SER A 158 -1.79 -3.84 -9.96
C SER A 158 -2.18 -4.01 -8.48
N LEU A 159 -2.01 -2.98 -7.66
CA LEU A 159 -2.46 -2.96 -6.27
C LEU A 159 -3.99 -2.99 -6.19
N PHE A 160 -4.67 -2.14 -6.96
CA PHE A 160 -6.15 -2.12 -7.01
C PHE A 160 -6.74 -3.44 -7.46
N SER A 161 -6.13 -4.09 -8.45
CA SER A 161 -6.56 -5.42 -8.90
C SER A 161 -6.49 -6.46 -7.77
N LYS A 162 -5.42 -6.42 -6.97
CA LYS A 162 -5.25 -7.31 -5.81
C LYS A 162 -6.23 -6.98 -4.69
N LEU A 163 -6.45 -5.70 -4.38
CA LEU A 163 -7.45 -5.28 -3.39
C LEU A 163 -8.87 -5.68 -3.82
N SER A 164 -9.21 -5.51 -5.11
CA SER A 164 -10.51 -5.96 -5.65
C SER A 164 -10.71 -7.48 -5.53
N GLN A 165 -9.63 -8.26 -5.70
CA GLN A 165 -9.70 -9.71 -5.46
C GLN A 165 -9.98 -10.04 -3.99
N LEU A 166 -9.32 -9.33 -3.06
CA LEU A 166 -9.59 -9.49 -1.62
C LEU A 166 -11.04 -9.13 -1.27
N GLN A 167 -11.56 -8.03 -1.80
CA GLN A 167 -12.96 -7.65 -1.59
C GLN A 167 -13.96 -8.68 -2.12
N LYS A 168 -13.67 -9.30 -3.27
CA LYS A 168 -14.50 -10.39 -3.80
C LYS A 168 -14.48 -11.61 -2.89
N LEU A 169 -13.32 -12.01 -2.40
CA LEU A 169 -13.18 -13.12 -1.45
C LEU A 169 -13.91 -12.82 -0.14
N ASP A 170 -13.82 -11.58 0.34
CA ASP A 170 -14.51 -11.16 1.54
C ASP A 170 -16.04 -11.18 1.37
N ALA A 171 -16.54 -10.68 0.24
CA ALA A 171 -17.96 -10.75 -0.09
C ALA A 171 -18.48 -12.20 -0.23
N GLU A 172 -17.65 -13.11 -0.74
CA GLU A 172 -18.02 -14.54 -0.81
C GLU A 172 -18.12 -15.18 0.57
N ARG A 173 -17.22 -14.79 1.49
CA ARG A 173 -17.24 -15.24 2.88
C ARG A 173 -18.53 -14.83 3.61
N GLY A 174 -19.06 -13.65 3.31
CA GLY A 174 -20.24 -13.09 3.97
C GLY A 174 -21.59 -13.56 3.39
N LYS A 175 -21.61 -14.31 2.29
CA LYS A 175 -22.87 -14.66 1.57
C LYS A 175 -23.95 -15.34 2.43
N ASP A 176 -23.52 -16.17 3.36
CA ASP A 176 -24.42 -17.00 4.17
C ASP A 176 -24.44 -16.60 5.65
N ASP A 177 -23.78 -15.48 6.01
CA ASP A 177 -23.68 -15.00 7.38
C ASP A 177 -24.48 -13.69 7.57
N PRO A 178 -25.63 -13.72 8.27
CA PRO A 178 -26.43 -12.52 8.50
C PRO A 178 -25.77 -11.48 9.44
N TYR A 179 -24.70 -11.85 10.12
CA TYR A 179 -23.92 -10.99 11.01
C TYR A 179 -22.54 -10.62 10.40
N TYR A 180 -22.41 -10.84 9.10
CA TYR A 180 -21.17 -10.55 8.39
C TYR A 180 -20.79 -9.07 8.47
N GLU A 181 -19.57 -8.82 8.93
CA GLU A 181 -18.92 -7.51 8.84
C GLU A 181 -17.77 -7.61 7.83
N PRO A 182 -17.73 -6.70 6.84
CA PRO A 182 -16.63 -6.66 5.87
C PRO A 182 -15.28 -6.44 6.56
N ALA A 183 -14.28 -7.22 6.16
CA ALA A 183 -12.91 -7.06 6.66
C ALA A 183 -12.12 -6.00 5.88
N ILE A 184 -12.61 -5.60 4.66
CA ILE A 184 -11.94 -4.66 3.78
C ILE A 184 -12.94 -3.86 2.92
#